data_db8bbf3c606cf50e9e9c2b65ec29f9d8
#
_entry.id   db8bbf3c606cf50e9e9c2b65ec29f9d8
#
_cell.length_a   1.000
_cell.length_b   1.000
_cell.length_c   1.000
_cell.angle_alpha   90.00
_cell.angle_beta   90.00
_cell.angle_gamma   90.00
#
_symmetry.space_group_name_H-M   'P 1'
#
loop_
_entity.id
_entity.type
_entity.pdbx_description
1 polymer ?
#
loop_
_entity_poly.entity_id
_entity_poly.type
_entity_poly.pdbx_seq_one_letter_code
_entity_poly.pdbx_strand_id
1 'polypeptide(L)'
;MYELLKQDGLAKRGRLHTVHGVIETPVFMNVGTVAAIKGAVSTDDLRQIKTQVELSNTYHLHVRPGDDVIKKLGGLHKFMAWDKPILTDSGGFQVFSLAGLRKLSLIHISEPTRH
;
A
#
# COMPACT_ATOMS: atom_id res chain seq x y z
N MET A 1 13.43 1.55 -8.10
CA MET A 1 14.88 1.35 -7.93
C MET A 1 15.37 1.91 -6.60
N TYR A 2 16.15 1.11 -5.90
CA TYR A 2 16.69 1.50 -4.59
C TYR A 2 18.13 2.03 -4.75
N GLU A 3 18.40 3.11 -4.05
CA GLU A 3 19.72 3.75 -4.08
C GLU A 3 20.25 3.86 -2.65
N LEU A 4 21.37 3.18 -2.36
CA LEU A 4 22.01 3.29 -1.06
C LEU A 4 22.84 4.57 -1.01
N LEU A 5 22.52 5.46 -0.07
CA LEU A 5 23.22 6.74 0.05
C LEU A 5 24.33 6.72 1.07
N LYS A 6 24.11 6.04 2.20
CA LYS A 6 25.12 5.98 3.25
C LYS A 6 24.92 4.73 4.10
N GLN A 7 26.02 4.22 4.60
CA GLN A 7 26.01 3.07 5.52
C GLN A 7 26.97 3.37 6.68
N ASP A 8 26.49 3.09 7.89
CA ASP A 8 27.30 3.24 9.09
C ASP A 8 27.07 1.96 9.93
N GLY A 9 28.04 1.04 9.87
CA GLY A 9 27.88 -0.28 10.47
C GLY A 9 26.74 -1.03 9.77
N LEU A 10 25.70 -1.41 10.53
CA LEU A 10 24.53 -2.07 9.98
C LEU A 10 23.43 -1.09 9.59
N ALA A 11 23.59 0.17 9.94
CA ALA A 11 22.58 1.19 9.62
C ALA A 11 22.77 1.67 8.18
N LYS A 12 21.67 1.80 7.46
CA LYS A 12 21.69 2.22 6.05
C LYS A 12 20.69 3.33 5.81
N ARG A 13 21.09 4.30 4.99
CA ARG A 13 20.20 5.33 4.50
C ARG A 13 20.14 5.22 3.00
N GLY A 14 18.91 5.25 2.45
CA GLY A 14 18.76 5.12 1.02
C GLY A 14 17.53 5.82 0.49
N ARG A 15 17.31 5.69 -0.81
CA ARG A 15 16.13 6.19 -1.50
C ARG A 15 15.54 5.10 -2.37
N LEU A 16 14.22 4.96 -2.29
CA LEU A 16 13.49 4.08 -3.17
C LEU A 16 12.73 4.94 -4.18
N HIS A 17 13.07 4.79 -5.45
CA HIS A 17 12.43 5.56 -6.52
C HIS A 17 11.21 4.80 -7.04
N THR A 18 10.05 5.42 -6.98
CA THR A 18 8.80 4.82 -7.46
C THR A 18 8.14 5.75 -8.46
N VAL A 19 7.12 5.23 -9.14
CA VAL A 19 6.37 6.02 -10.12
C VAL A 19 5.70 7.23 -9.48
N HIS A 20 5.29 7.10 -8.22
CA HIS A 20 4.56 8.16 -7.52
C HIS A 20 5.42 8.98 -6.59
N GLY A 21 6.73 8.82 -6.65
CA GLY A 21 7.65 9.65 -5.88
C GLY A 21 8.78 8.85 -5.25
N VAL A 22 9.63 9.58 -4.53
CA VAL A 22 10.80 9.00 -3.89
C VAL A 22 10.51 8.80 -2.41
N ILE A 23 10.92 7.64 -1.91
CA ILE A 23 10.80 7.30 -0.49
C ILE A 23 12.18 7.35 0.12
N GLU A 24 12.37 8.21 1.11
CA GLU A 24 13.61 8.28 1.87
C GLU A 24 13.59 7.22 2.95
N THR A 25 14.60 6.39 3.01
CA THR A 25 14.67 5.32 4.01
C THR A 25 15.77 5.58 5.04
N PRO A 26 15.61 5.11 6.26
CA PRO A 26 14.50 4.31 6.78
C PRO A 26 13.19 5.09 6.82
N VAL A 27 12.07 4.38 6.71
CA VAL A 27 10.76 5.01 6.63
C VAL A 27 9.75 4.17 7.40
N PHE A 28 8.76 4.83 7.99
CA PHE A 28 7.63 4.16 8.58
C PHE A 28 6.47 4.16 7.59
N MET A 29 5.89 3.00 7.34
CA MET A 29 4.72 2.88 6.48
C MET A 29 3.46 2.86 7.34
N ASN A 30 2.62 3.89 7.18
CA ASN A 30 1.35 3.93 7.87
C ASN A 30 0.39 2.91 7.25
N VAL A 31 -0.28 2.12 8.07
CA VAL A 31 -1.14 1.06 7.58
C VAL A 31 -2.56 1.56 7.40
N GLY A 32 -3.01 1.61 6.15
CA GLY A 32 -4.39 1.95 5.80
C GLY A 32 -5.09 0.72 5.29
N THR A 33 -5.66 -0.07 6.18
CA THR A 33 -6.19 -1.40 5.85
C THR A 33 -7.21 -1.38 4.71
N VAL A 34 -8.12 -0.43 4.73
CA VAL A 34 -9.18 -0.31 3.71
C VAL A 34 -9.09 1.05 3.01
N ALA A 35 -7.90 1.39 2.56
CA ALA A 35 -7.61 2.67 1.91
C ALA A 35 -7.70 3.87 2.87
N ALA A 36 -7.72 3.58 4.16
CA ALA A 36 -7.72 4.59 5.20
C ALA A 36 -7.20 3.98 6.48
N ILE A 37 -6.67 4.82 7.34
CA ILE A 37 -6.19 4.37 8.65
C ILE A 37 -7.39 4.36 9.60
N LYS A 38 -7.50 3.29 10.38
CA LYS A 38 -8.58 3.18 11.35
C LYS A 38 -8.51 4.31 12.37
N GLY A 39 -9.68 4.74 12.81
CA GLY A 39 -9.78 5.83 13.77
C GLY A 39 -10.02 7.15 13.05
N ALA A 40 -9.40 8.21 13.51
CA ALA A 40 -9.66 9.55 13.03
C ALA A 40 -8.55 10.13 12.15
N VAL A 41 -7.66 9.31 11.61
CA VAL A 41 -6.55 9.78 10.81
C VAL A 41 -6.96 9.81 9.34
N SER A 42 -7.02 11.00 8.76
CA SER A 42 -7.39 11.20 7.36
C SER A 42 -6.15 11.28 6.46
N THR A 43 -6.39 11.28 5.13
CA THR A 43 -5.32 11.51 4.16
C THR A 43 -4.66 12.88 4.38
N ASP A 44 -5.44 13.89 4.73
CA ASP A 44 -4.88 15.21 5.01
C ASP A 44 -3.99 15.18 6.23
N ASP A 45 -4.34 14.43 7.26
CA ASP A 45 -3.50 14.27 8.43
C ASP A 45 -2.15 13.63 8.07
N LEU A 46 -2.18 12.63 7.18
CA LEU A 46 -0.96 11.97 6.72
C LEU A 46 -0.06 12.94 5.96
N ARG A 47 -0.66 13.83 5.17
CA ARG A 47 0.13 14.85 4.47
C ARG A 47 0.78 15.81 5.44
N GLN A 48 0.07 16.20 6.50
CA GLN A 48 0.61 17.12 7.49
C GLN A 48 1.82 16.56 8.23
N ILE A 49 1.79 15.27 8.55
CA ILE A 49 2.93 14.63 9.22
C ILE A 49 3.98 14.12 8.23
N LYS A 50 3.83 14.45 6.96
CA LYS A 50 4.80 14.15 5.89
C LYS A 50 5.03 12.66 5.70
N THR A 51 3.97 11.86 5.80
CA THR A 51 4.02 10.44 5.47
C THR A 51 4.47 10.26 4.03
N GLN A 52 5.41 9.36 3.81
CA GLN A 52 5.98 9.15 2.48
C GLN A 52 5.29 8.00 1.72
N VAL A 53 4.85 6.99 2.43
CA VAL A 53 4.26 5.81 1.81
C VAL A 53 3.16 5.26 2.72
N GLU A 54 2.07 4.82 2.11
CA GLU A 54 0.97 4.22 2.85
C GLU A 54 0.78 2.78 2.40
N LEU A 55 0.49 1.88 3.34
CA LEU A 55 0.26 0.48 3.04
C LEU A 55 -1.24 0.20 3.03
N SER A 56 -1.73 -0.45 1.99
CA SER A 56 -3.12 -0.88 1.88
C SER A 56 -3.20 -2.38 1.76
N ASN A 57 -4.22 -2.98 2.36
CA ASN A 57 -4.37 -4.42 2.38
C ASN A 57 -5.24 -4.88 1.21
N THR A 58 -4.66 -5.64 0.30
CA THR A 58 -5.34 -6.09 -0.90
C THR A 58 -6.55 -6.96 -0.59
N TYR A 59 -6.43 -7.87 0.37
CA TYR A 59 -7.54 -8.74 0.71
C TYR A 59 -8.74 -7.93 1.23
N HIS A 60 -8.50 -7.01 2.16
CA HIS A 60 -9.59 -6.22 2.73
C HIS A 60 -10.26 -5.33 1.68
N LEU A 61 -9.49 -4.77 0.76
CA LEU A 61 -10.04 -3.95 -0.31
C LEU A 61 -10.85 -4.80 -1.29
N HIS A 62 -10.43 -6.03 -1.55
CA HIS A 62 -11.18 -6.94 -2.40
C HIS A 62 -12.54 -7.28 -1.80
N VAL A 63 -12.59 -7.50 -0.49
CA VAL A 63 -13.84 -7.81 0.20
C VAL A 63 -14.74 -6.58 0.29
N ARG A 64 -14.19 -5.42 0.57
CA ARG A 64 -14.95 -4.18 0.75
C ARG A 64 -14.06 -2.98 0.44
N PRO A 65 -14.39 -2.16 -0.55
CA PRO A 65 -15.62 -2.13 -1.34
C PRO A 65 -15.63 -3.06 -2.55
N GLY A 66 -14.52 -3.73 -2.86
CA GLY A 66 -14.38 -4.58 -4.02
C GLY A 66 -13.62 -3.93 -5.15
N ASP A 67 -13.02 -4.78 -6.00
CA ASP A 67 -12.16 -4.32 -7.08
C ASP A 67 -12.90 -3.42 -8.07
N ASP A 68 -14.15 -3.76 -8.37
CA ASP A 68 -14.93 -3.01 -9.36
C ASP A 68 -15.15 -1.58 -8.92
N VAL A 69 -15.43 -1.37 -7.64
CA VAL A 69 -15.65 -0.01 -7.12
C VAL A 69 -14.38 0.81 -7.22
N ILE A 70 -13.25 0.23 -6.84
CA ILE A 70 -11.96 0.92 -6.89
C ILE A 70 -11.61 1.28 -8.33
N LYS A 71 -11.84 0.35 -9.26
CA LYS A 71 -11.59 0.59 -10.67
C LYS A 71 -12.47 1.72 -11.21
N LYS A 72 -13.76 1.72 -10.87
CA LYS A 72 -14.68 2.77 -11.31
C LYS A 72 -14.28 4.14 -10.77
N LEU A 73 -13.69 4.19 -9.60
CA LEU A 73 -13.27 5.45 -9.00
C LEU A 73 -11.88 5.88 -9.45
N GLY A 74 -11.31 5.22 -10.45
CA GLY A 74 -10.07 5.66 -11.07
C GLY A 74 -8.81 5.02 -10.52
N GLY A 75 -8.94 3.94 -9.76
CA GLY A 75 -7.81 3.23 -9.18
C GLY A 75 -7.58 3.60 -7.72
N LEU A 76 -6.63 2.93 -7.11
CA LEU A 76 -6.43 3.03 -5.66
C LEU A 76 -5.98 4.42 -5.22
N HIS A 77 -5.08 5.05 -5.96
CA HIS A 77 -4.62 6.40 -5.60
C HIS A 77 -5.77 7.41 -5.58
N LYS A 78 -6.63 7.38 -6.59
CA LYS A 78 -7.78 8.27 -6.62
C LYS A 78 -8.80 7.92 -5.55
N PHE A 79 -9.01 6.63 -5.32
CA PHE A 79 -9.94 6.19 -4.29
C PHE A 79 -9.50 6.65 -2.91
N MET A 80 -8.20 6.60 -2.63
CA MET A 80 -7.64 7.04 -1.35
C MET A 80 -7.42 8.54 -1.28
N ALA A 81 -7.47 9.23 -2.41
CA ALA A 81 -7.04 10.63 -2.53
C ALA A 81 -5.59 10.80 -2.09
N TRP A 82 -4.75 9.82 -2.40
CA TRP A 82 -3.35 9.78 -2.02
C TRP A 82 -2.49 9.74 -3.26
N ASP A 83 -1.64 10.73 -3.44
CA ASP A 83 -0.83 10.88 -4.65
C ASP A 83 0.60 10.40 -4.50
N LYS A 84 0.97 9.90 -3.32
CA LYS A 84 2.31 9.40 -3.04
C LYS A 84 2.36 7.88 -3.15
N PRO A 85 3.54 7.26 -2.98
CA PRO A 85 3.64 5.81 -3.10
C PRO A 85 2.72 5.05 -2.17
N ILE A 86 2.21 3.93 -2.68
CA ILE A 86 1.38 2.99 -1.92
C ILE A 86 2.03 1.63 -2.04
N LEU A 87 2.19 0.94 -0.91
CA LEU A 87 2.54 -0.46 -0.90
C LEU A 87 1.27 -1.26 -0.71
N THR A 88 0.94 -2.13 -1.65
CA THR A 88 -0.17 -3.07 -1.48
C THR A 88 0.42 -4.44 -1.16
N ASP A 89 -0.03 -5.04 -0.07
CA ASP A 89 0.40 -6.38 0.25
C ASP A 89 -0.39 -7.40 -0.58
N SER A 90 0.12 -8.62 -0.63
CA SER A 90 -0.54 -9.67 -1.41
C SER A 90 -1.77 -10.24 -0.74
N GLY A 91 -1.91 -10.01 0.56
CA GLY A 91 -2.98 -10.62 1.33
C GLY A 91 -2.84 -12.14 1.43
N GLY A 92 -1.65 -12.66 1.16
CA GLY A 92 -1.45 -14.11 1.08
C GLY A 92 -1.85 -14.85 2.33
N PHE A 93 -1.54 -14.30 3.50
CA PHE A 93 -1.92 -14.93 4.75
C PHE A 93 -3.44 -15.05 4.88
N GLN A 94 -4.16 -13.98 4.61
CA GLN A 94 -5.62 -13.99 4.70
C GLN A 94 -6.24 -14.94 3.66
N VAL A 95 -5.65 -14.98 2.47
CA VAL A 95 -6.13 -15.87 1.42
C VAL A 95 -6.01 -17.34 1.86
N PHE A 96 -4.88 -17.72 2.42
CA PHE A 96 -4.67 -19.10 2.84
C PHE A 96 -5.43 -19.46 4.11
N SER A 97 -5.65 -18.50 5.01
CA SER A 97 -6.37 -18.76 6.25
C SER A 97 -7.89 -18.73 6.10
N LEU A 98 -8.41 -18.13 5.03
CA LEU A 98 -9.84 -18.02 4.79
C LEU A 98 -10.22 -18.81 3.55
N ALA A 99 -10.34 -20.12 3.73
CA ALA A 99 -10.49 -21.05 2.64
C ALA A 99 -11.65 -20.75 1.69
N GLY A 100 -12.76 -20.23 2.19
CA GLY A 100 -13.92 -19.95 1.35
C GLY A 100 -13.69 -18.86 0.31
N LEU A 101 -12.69 -18.01 0.50
CA LEU A 101 -12.39 -16.92 -0.41
C LEU A 101 -11.09 -17.11 -1.18
N ARG A 102 -10.36 -18.19 -0.90
CA ARG A 102 -9.01 -18.36 -1.42
C ARG A 102 -8.93 -18.32 -2.93
N LYS A 103 -9.81 -19.05 -3.61
CA LYS A 103 -9.77 -19.13 -5.06
C LYS A 103 -10.00 -17.78 -5.71
N LEU A 104 -11.00 -17.06 -5.25
CA LEU A 104 -11.31 -15.74 -5.79
C LEU A 104 -10.20 -14.74 -5.49
N SER A 105 -9.67 -14.77 -4.29
CA SER A 105 -8.60 -13.86 -3.88
C SER A 105 -7.34 -14.10 -4.69
N LEU A 106 -7.00 -15.33 -5.03
CA LEU A 106 -5.83 -15.63 -5.83
C LEU A 106 -5.90 -15.03 -7.22
N ILE A 107 -7.08 -14.93 -7.80
CA ILE A 107 -7.26 -14.33 -9.11
C ILE A 107 -6.86 -12.85 -9.09
N HIS A 108 -7.18 -12.16 -8.01
CA HIS A 108 -6.94 -10.72 -7.91
C HIS A 108 -5.60 -10.37 -7.30
N ILE A 109 -5.15 -11.12 -6.32
CA ILE A 109 -3.96 -10.79 -5.56
C ILE A 109 -2.69 -11.22 -6.28
N SER A 110 -2.75 -12.31 -6.99
CA SER A 110 -1.57 -12.85 -7.68
C SER A 110 -1.29 -12.22 -9.03
N GLU A 111 -2.10 -11.30 -9.48
CA GLU A 111 -1.79 -10.57 -10.66
C GLU A 111 -0.59 -9.72 -10.44
N PRO A 112 0.30 -9.81 -11.33
CA PRO A 112 1.52 -9.19 -11.12
C PRO A 112 1.45 -7.75 -11.17
N THR A 113 1.76 -7.27 -10.78
CA THR A 113 1.95 -6.59 -10.69
C THR A 113 2.08 -5.71 -10.76
N ARG A 114 2.08 -5.31 -10.67
CA ARG A 114 1.85 -4.38 -10.86
C ARG A 114 2.08 -3.39 -10.05
N HIS A 115 2.61 -3.25 -9.23
CA HIS A 115 2.90 -2.10 -8.44
C HIS A 115 4.40 -1.92 -8.16
#